data_6d5d8238338f3c11cd68f1757df979e9
#
_entry.id   6d5d8238338f3c11cd68f1757df979e9
#
_cell.length_a   1.000
_cell.length_b   1.000
_cell.length_c   1.000
_cell.angle_alpha   90.00
_cell.angle_beta   90.00
_cell.angle_gamma   90.00
#
_symmetry.space_group_name_H-M   'P 1'
#
loop_
_entity.id
_entity.type
_entity.pdbx_description
1 polymer ?
#
loop_
_entity_poly.entity_id
_entity_poly.type
_entity_poly.pdbx_seq_one_letter_code
_entity_poly.pdbx_strand_id
1 'polypeptide(L)'
;MQTEEKRENIEEKKDERMEMPVSGALEREPGKAPVSGTEISVHDTENGHPSEDVYILAIESSCDETAASVVKNGRTVLSNIISSQIDLHTLFGGVVPEIASRKHIEKINQVIEEALTEAHMSLEEMTAIAVTYGPGLVGALLVGVAEAKALAYAAKKPLVGVHHIEGHVSANFIENPDLEPPFMCLIVSGGHTHLVIVKD
;
A
#
# COMPACT_ATOMS: atom_id res chain seq x y z
N MET A 1 -17.14 -0.10 -44.19
CA MET A 1 -16.07 -1.10 -44.09
C MET A 1 -14.95 -0.76 -43.08
N GLN A 2 -15.13 0.22 -42.19
CA GLN A 2 -14.15 0.55 -41.13
C GLN A 2 -14.74 0.47 -39.69
N THR A 3 -15.95 -0.01 -39.54
CA THR A 3 -16.69 -0.06 -38.26
C THR A 3 -16.88 -1.48 -37.72
N GLU A 4 -16.61 -2.50 -38.48
CA GLU A 4 -16.74 -3.92 -38.03
C GLU A 4 -15.42 -4.45 -37.47
N GLU A 5 -14.28 -4.04 -37.98
CA GLU A 5 -12.95 -4.48 -37.51
C GLU A 5 -12.58 -3.96 -36.11
N LYS A 6 -13.29 -2.95 -35.60
CA LYS A 6 -13.13 -2.44 -34.24
C LYS A 6 -13.95 -3.17 -33.16
N ARG A 7 -14.91 -3.99 -33.55
CA ARG A 7 -15.76 -4.74 -32.60
C ARG A 7 -15.19 -6.12 -32.28
N GLU A 8 -14.47 -6.76 -33.17
CA GLU A 8 -13.85 -8.06 -32.91
C GLU A 8 -12.65 -8.00 -31.95
N ASN A 9 -11.96 -6.85 -31.84
CA ASN A 9 -10.82 -6.69 -30.93
C ASN A 9 -11.19 -6.40 -29.47
N ILE A 10 -12.48 -6.32 -29.13
CA ILE A 10 -12.96 -6.05 -27.76
C ILE A 10 -13.44 -7.34 -27.06
N GLU A 11 -13.75 -8.38 -27.80
CA GLU A 11 -14.24 -9.64 -27.21
C GLU A 11 -13.15 -10.64 -26.80
N GLU A 12 -11.92 -10.50 -27.29
CA GLU A 12 -10.81 -11.44 -27.01
C GLU A 12 -10.02 -11.15 -25.71
N LYS A 13 -10.37 -10.12 -24.94
CA LYS A 13 -9.68 -9.77 -23.68
C LYS A 13 -10.48 -10.09 -22.41
N LYS A 14 -11.40 -11.03 -22.49
CA LYS A 14 -12.38 -11.25 -21.39
C LYS A 14 -12.14 -12.47 -20.52
N ASP A 15 -10.97 -13.07 -20.46
CA ASP A 15 -10.80 -14.24 -19.57
C ASP A 15 -9.38 -14.42 -18.98
N GLU A 16 -8.79 -13.35 -18.42
CA GLU A 16 -7.66 -13.55 -17.49
C GLU A 16 -8.17 -13.42 -16.05
N ARG A 17 -8.53 -14.54 -15.46
CA ARG A 17 -8.71 -14.68 -14.02
C ARG A 17 -7.34 -14.51 -13.36
N MET A 18 -7.12 -13.35 -12.76
CA MET A 18 -5.94 -13.09 -11.95
C MET A 18 -6.12 -13.78 -10.59
N GLU A 19 -5.57 -14.98 -10.45
CA GLU A 19 -5.39 -15.61 -9.14
C GLU A 19 -4.17 -14.97 -8.49
N MET A 20 -4.40 -14.16 -7.46
CA MET A 20 -3.31 -13.59 -6.67
C MET A 20 -3.03 -14.46 -5.45
N PRO A 21 -1.79 -14.90 -5.24
CA PRO A 21 -1.41 -15.54 -3.99
C PRO A 21 -1.34 -14.51 -2.86
N VAL A 22 -2.03 -14.77 -1.76
CA VAL A 22 -2.07 -13.93 -0.55
C VAL A 22 -0.87 -14.19 0.38
N SER A 23 0.21 -14.75 -0.10
CA SER A 23 1.45 -14.87 0.66
C SER A 23 2.58 -14.26 -0.14
N GLY A 24 3.21 -13.22 0.40
CA GLY A 24 4.33 -12.50 -0.19
C GLY A 24 5.62 -13.31 -0.30
N ALA A 25 5.56 -14.50 -0.91
CA ALA A 25 6.72 -15.27 -1.30
C ALA A 25 7.18 -14.79 -2.69
N LEU A 26 8.14 -13.88 -2.72
CA LEU A 26 8.93 -13.57 -3.90
C LEU A 26 9.72 -14.83 -4.31
N GLU A 27 9.30 -15.47 -5.41
CA GLU A 27 10.10 -16.52 -6.05
C GLU A 27 11.46 -15.91 -6.46
N ARG A 28 12.53 -16.52 -5.98
CA ARG A 28 13.91 -16.06 -6.22
C ARG A 28 14.41 -16.57 -7.56
N GLU A 29 14.78 -15.66 -8.45
CA GLU A 29 15.67 -15.99 -9.55
C GLU A 29 17.11 -16.25 -9.04
N PRO A 30 17.83 -17.27 -9.57
CA PRO A 30 19.19 -17.57 -9.11
C PRO A 30 20.17 -16.49 -9.60
N GLY A 31 20.74 -15.73 -8.68
CA GLY A 31 21.86 -14.81 -8.98
C GLY A 31 21.79 -13.42 -8.36
N LYS A 32 20.75 -13.04 -7.63
CA LYS A 32 20.68 -11.75 -6.93
C LYS A 32 21.03 -11.89 -5.44
N ALA A 33 21.83 -10.95 -4.95
CA ALA A 33 22.23 -10.84 -3.55
C ALA A 33 21.02 -10.85 -2.60
N PRO A 34 21.15 -11.41 -1.39
CA PRO A 34 20.03 -11.56 -0.47
C PRO A 34 19.55 -10.18 0.01
N VAL A 35 18.33 -9.82 -0.32
CA VAL A 35 17.59 -8.81 0.44
C VAL A 35 17.20 -9.52 1.73
N SER A 36 17.78 -9.11 2.86
CA SER A 36 17.45 -9.63 4.18
C SER A 36 16.00 -9.22 4.51
N GLY A 37 15.05 -9.98 4.01
CA GLY A 37 13.67 -9.92 4.43
C GLY A 37 13.53 -10.79 5.68
N THR A 38 13.47 -10.18 6.85
CA THR A 38 13.00 -10.87 8.05
C THR A 38 11.50 -11.08 7.85
N GLU A 39 11.08 -12.32 7.65
CA GLU A 39 9.66 -12.70 7.70
C GLU A 39 9.13 -12.37 9.09
N ILE A 40 8.25 -11.38 9.20
CA ILE A 40 7.49 -11.15 10.42
C ILE A 40 6.34 -12.16 10.36
N SER A 41 6.56 -13.36 10.89
CA SER A 41 5.48 -14.32 11.10
C SER A 41 4.69 -13.87 12.33
N VAL A 42 3.47 -13.43 12.11
CA VAL A 42 2.50 -13.28 13.20
C VAL A 42 2.04 -14.71 13.55
N HIS A 43 2.83 -15.39 14.38
CA HIS A 43 2.39 -16.65 14.99
C HIS A 43 1.61 -16.33 16.27
N ASP A 44 0.37 -16.78 16.28
CA ASP A 44 -0.37 -16.97 17.53
C ASP A 44 0.45 -17.86 18.47
N THR A 45 1.06 -17.25 19.46
CA THR A 45 1.78 -18.00 20.49
C THR A 45 0.76 -18.45 21.54
N GLU A 46 0.40 -19.73 21.51
CA GLU A 46 -0.33 -20.44 22.59
C GLU A 46 0.42 -20.46 23.94
N ASN A 47 1.47 -19.69 24.11
CA ASN A 47 2.24 -19.60 25.34
C ASN A 47 2.17 -18.17 25.87
N GLY A 48 1.22 -17.91 26.73
CA GLY A 48 0.96 -16.88 27.74
C GLY A 48 1.96 -15.73 28.03
N HIS A 49 2.80 -15.33 27.07
CA HIS A 49 3.50 -14.06 27.09
C HIS A 49 2.61 -13.02 26.40
N PRO A 50 2.37 -11.83 26.98
CA PRO A 50 1.69 -10.76 26.29
C PRO A 50 2.47 -10.48 24.99
N SER A 51 1.83 -10.67 23.84
CA SER A 51 2.41 -10.31 22.56
C SER A 51 2.74 -8.81 22.61
N GLU A 52 3.99 -8.45 22.33
CA GLU A 52 4.34 -7.03 22.24
C GLU A 52 3.48 -6.41 21.11
N ASP A 53 2.90 -5.24 21.40
CA ASP A 53 2.12 -4.50 20.39
C ASP A 53 2.98 -4.19 19.18
N VAL A 54 2.42 -4.39 17.99
CA VAL A 54 3.06 -4.12 16.70
C VAL A 54 2.57 -2.77 16.18
N TYR A 55 3.49 -1.85 15.93
CA TYR A 55 3.21 -0.52 15.39
C TYR A 55 3.85 -0.36 14.02
N ILE A 56 3.06 -0.05 13.01
CA ILE A 56 3.52 0.12 11.62
C ILE A 56 3.28 1.56 11.18
N LEU A 57 4.34 2.24 10.73
CA LEU A 57 4.21 3.46 9.95
C LEU A 57 4.02 3.06 8.48
N ALA A 58 2.87 3.36 7.91
CA ALA A 58 2.53 3.06 6.52
C ALA A 58 2.53 4.32 5.67
N ILE A 59 3.07 4.23 4.45
CA ILE A 59 3.24 5.35 3.51
C ILE A 59 2.62 4.97 2.15
N GLU A 60 1.77 5.87 1.62
CA GLU A 60 1.13 5.73 0.31
C GLU A 60 1.41 6.95 -0.55
N SER A 61 1.86 6.74 -1.79
CA SER A 61 2.12 7.78 -2.78
C SER A 61 1.89 7.31 -4.22
N SER A 62 1.00 6.34 -4.44
CA SER A 62 0.89 5.66 -5.74
C SER A 62 0.27 6.49 -6.87
N CYS A 63 -0.50 7.54 -6.56
CA CYS A 63 -1.19 8.35 -7.57
C CYS A 63 -1.12 9.85 -7.26
N ASP A 64 -2.17 10.43 -6.72
CA ASP A 64 -2.34 11.89 -6.50
C ASP A 64 -2.59 12.24 -5.02
N GLU A 65 -2.40 11.29 -4.13
CA GLU A 65 -2.51 11.49 -2.70
C GLU A 65 -1.22 11.05 -1.98
N THR A 66 -0.69 11.94 -1.15
CA THR A 66 0.39 11.60 -0.23
C THR A 66 -0.24 11.27 1.10
N ALA A 67 -0.11 10.05 1.57
CA ALA A 67 -0.67 9.66 2.85
C ALA A 67 0.36 8.93 3.74
N ALA A 68 0.20 9.11 5.05
CA ALA A 68 0.88 8.32 6.06
C ALA A 68 -0.06 8.00 7.21
N SER A 69 0.10 6.82 7.80
CA SER A 69 -0.70 6.37 8.93
C SER A 69 0.14 5.56 9.91
N VAL A 70 -0.23 5.59 11.19
CA VAL A 70 0.29 4.66 12.19
C VAL A 70 -0.81 3.67 12.55
N VAL A 71 -0.52 2.40 12.36
CA VAL A 71 -1.47 1.30 12.60
C VAL A 71 -0.92 0.38 13.67
N LYS A 72 -1.76 0.07 14.66
CA LYS A 72 -1.46 -0.86 15.74
C LYS A 72 -2.11 -2.21 15.48
N ASN A 73 -1.32 -3.28 15.59
CA ASN A 73 -1.78 -4.69 15.49
C ASN A 73 -2.61 -4.98 14.22
N GLY A 74 -2.29 -4.29 13.12
CA GLY A 74 -2.87 -4.50 11.79
C GLY A 74 -4.33 -4.02 11.63
N ARG A 75 -5.00 -3.55 12.70
CA ARG A 75 -6.43 -3.20 12.64
C ARG A 75 -6.79 -1.86 13.29
N THR A 76 -6.01 -1.38 14.26
CA THR A 76 -6.30 -0.13 14.96
C THR A 76 -5.52 1.01 14.34
N VAL A 77 -6.21 1.96 13.71
CA VAL A 77 -5.60 3.16 13.15
C VAL A 77 -5.41 4.18 14.28
N LEU A 78 -4.16 4.56 14.54
CA LEU A 78 -3.81 5.58 15.54
C LEU A 78 -3.75 6.98 14.92
N SER A 79 -3.36 7.06 13.64
CA SER A 79 -3.36 8.28 12.85
C SER A 79 -3.55 7.98 11.37
N ASN A 80 -4.11 8.94 10.61
CA ASN A 80 -4.27 8.82 9.16
C ASN A 80 -4.26 10.20 8.52
N ILE A 81 -3.11 10.63 8.03
CA ILE A 81 -2.91 11.94 7.41
C ILE A 81 -2.88 11.80 5.89
N ILE A 82 -3.68 12.60 5.21
CA ILE A 82 -3.81 12.58 3.75
C ILE A 82 -3.65 14.00 3.20
N SER A 83 -2.70 14.18 2.28
CA SER A 83 -2.53 15.40 1.49
C SER A 83 -2.94 15.11 0.04
N SER A 84 -4.17 15.46 -0.31
CA SER A 84 -4.73 15.26 -1.65
C SER A 84 -4.27 16.36 -2.61
N GLN A 85 -4.08 15.97 -3.88
CA GLN A 85 -3.72 16.84 -4.99
C GLN A 85 -4.90 17.07 -5.96
N ILE A 86 -6.13 16.65 -5.58
CA ILE A 86 -7.32 16.68 -6.45
C ILE A 86 -7.54 18.09 -7.02
N ASP A 87 -7.50 19.13 -6.17
CA ASP A 87 -7.72 20.50 -6.60
C ASP A 87 -6.71 20.96 -7.65
N LEU A 88 -5.45 20.56 -7.50
CA LEU A 88 -4.40 20.85 -8.46
C LEU A 88 -4.64 20.15 -9.80
N HIS A 89 -4.96 18.86 -9.77
CA HIS A 89 -5.15 18.05 -10.97
C HIS A 89 -6.45 18.38 -11.70
N THR A 90 -7.45 18.89 -11.01
CA THR A 90 -8.70 19.40 -11.61
C THR A 90 -8.43 20.51 -12.64
N LEU A 91 -7.42 21.35 -12.41
CA LEU A 91 -7.02 22.42 -13.35
C LEU A 91 -6.50 21.88 -14.69
N PHE A 92 -6.04 20.63 -14.71
CA PHE A 92 -5.50 19.95 -15.91
C PHE A 92 -6.48 18.95 -16.52
N GLY A 93 -7.67 18.78 -15.93
CA GLY A 93 -8.67 17.81 -16.38
C GLY A 93 -8.34 16.35 -16.02
N GLY A 94 -7.38 16.12 -15.14
CA GLY A 94 -6.96 14.80 -14.68
C GLY A 94 -5.54 14.78 -14.14
N VAL A 95 -5.10 13.63 -13.64
CA VAL A 95 -3.79 13.47 -13.01
C VAL A 95 -2.66 13.63 -14.03
N VAL A 96 -1.72 14.53 -13.74
CA VAL A 96 -0.48 14.71 -14.49
C VAL A 96 0.68 14.08 -13.72
N PRO A 97 1.25 12.94 -14.20
CA PRO A 97 2.21 12.14 -13.41
C PRO A 97 3.43 12.90 -12.90
N GLU A 98 4.00 13.80 -13.72
CA GLU A 98 5.16 14.59 -13.33
C GLU A 98 4.84 15.60 -12.24
N ILE A 99 3.67 16.23 -12.29
CA ILE A 99 3.20 17.18 -11.29
C ILE A 99 2.93 16.42 -9.98
N ALA A 100 2.28 15.26 -10.08
CA ALA A 100 2.01 14.41 -8.91
C ALA A 100 3.31 14.04 -8.18
N SER A 101 4.32 13.57 -8.93
CA SER A 101 5.62 13.19 -8.35
C SER A 101 6.29 14.35 -7.60
N ARG A 102 6.29 15.54 -8.18
CA ARG A 102 6.86 16.75 -7.54
C ARG A 102 6.11 17.12 -6.28
N LYS A 103 4.78 17.01 -6.29
CA LYS A 103 3.94 17.30 -5.12
C LYS A 103 4.18 16.33 -3.97
N HIS A 104 4.39 15.05 -4.27
CA HIS A 104 4.76 14.08 -3.23
C HIS A 104 6.07 14.47 -2.53
N ILE A 105 7.10 14.90 -3.29
CA ILE A 105 8.37 15.36 -2.71
C ILE A 105 8.16 16.54 -1.75
N GLU A 106 7.28 17.48 -2.10
CA GLU A 106 6.99 18.65 -1.27
C GLU A 106 6.26 18.30 0.03
N LYS A 107 5.48 17.19 0.07
CA LYS A 107 4.54 16.89 1.14
C LYS A 107 4.92 15.71 2.01
N ILE A 108 5.69 14.78 1.52
CA ILE A 108 5.88 13.48 2.17
C ILE A 108 6.41 13.60 3.62
N ASN A 109 7.41 14.44 3.86
CA ASN A 109 7.99 14.61 5.19
C ASN A 109 6.98 15.21 6.17
N GLN A 110 6.24 16.23 5.73
CA GLN A 110 5.20 16.87 6.54
C GLN A 110 4.11 15.85 6.92
N VAL A 111 3.63 15.07 5.97
CA VAL A 111 2.57 14.08 6.18
C VAL A 111 3.01 12.98 7.15
N ILE A 112 4.26 12.52 7.04
CA ILE A 112 4.84 11.52 7.96
C ILE A 112 4.99 12.09 9.37
N GLU A 113 5.50 13.31 9.49
CA GLU A 113 5.69 13.98 10.78
C GLU A 113 4.36 14.25 11.49
N GLU A 114 3.34 14.65 10.74
CA GLU A 114 1.98 14.81 11.25
C GLU A 114 1.38 13.48 11.70
N ALA A 115 1.58 12.39 10.94
CA ALA A 115 1.07 11.07 11.29
C ALA A 115 1.68 10.54 12.61
N LEU A 116 2.98 10.69 12.80
CA LEU A 116 3.66 10.32 14.04
C LEU A 116 3.20 11.21 15.21
N THR A 117 3.03 12.50 14.97
CA THR A 117 2.58 13.46 15.99
C THR A 117 1.15 13.16 16.45
N GLU A 118 0.22 12.89 15.51
CA GLU A 118 -1.17 12.56 15.84
C GLU A 118 -1.26 11.22 16.58
N ALA A 119 -0.42 10.24 16.21
CA ALA A 119 -0.32 8.98 16.94
C ALA A 119 0.36 9.10 18.31
N HIS A 120 0.93 10.26 18.64
CA HIS A 120 1.76 10.49 19.85
C HIS A 120 2.93 9.52 19.96
N MET A 121 3.55 9.17 18.83
CA MET A 121 4.63 8.19 18.74
C MET A 121 5.83 8.75 17.98
N SER A 122 7.00 8.19 18.26
CA SER A 122 8.25 8.45 17.54
C SER A 122 8.56 7.36 16.51
N LEU A 123 9.45 7.64 15.57
CA LEU A 123 9.88 6.67 14.57
C LEU A 123 10.58 5.44 15.20
N GLU A 124 11.25 5.63 16.32
CA GLU A 124 11.97 4.59 17.08
C GLU A 124 11.01 3.56 17.69
N GLU A 125 9.77 3.95 17.97
CA GLU A 125 8.74 3.07 18.54
C GLU A 125 8.05 2.21 17.49
N MET A 126 8.25 2.51 16.20
CA MET A 126 7.70 1.69 15.14
C MET A 126 8.34 0.30 15.11
N THR A 127 7.54 -0.73 14.88
CA THR A 127 8.01 -2.10 14.67
C THR A 127 8.54 -2.28 13.26
N ALA A 128 7.88 -1.67 12.26
CA ALA A 128 8.30 -1.68 10.86
C ALA A 128 7.78 -0.45 10.11
N ILE A 129 8.36 -0.20 8.93
CA ILE A 129 7.91 0.81 7.97
C ILE A 129 7.30 0.08 6.78
N ALA A 130 6.06 0.40 6.43
CA ALA A 130 5.37 -0.14 5.26
C ALA A 130 5.24 0.92 4.17
N VAL A 131 5.30 0.52 2.91
CA VAL A 131 5.13 1.44 1.78
C VAL A 131 4.50 0.75 0.58
N THR A 132 3.61 1.43 -0.09
CA THR A 132 3.08 0.97 -1.37
C THR A 132 4.16 1.02 -2.44
N TYR A 133 4.47 -0.16 -3.04
CA TYR A 133 5.47 -0.27 -4.10
C TYR A 133 4.86 -0.36 -5.51
N GLY A 134 3.57 -0.59 -5.62
CA GLY A 134 2.84 -0.72 -6.88
C GLY A 134 1.48 -1.42 -6.71
N PRO A 135 0.65 -1.38 -7.78
CA PRO A 135 0.74 -0.55 -8.96
C PRO A 135 0.49 0.94 -8.68
N GLY A 136 0.93 1.81 -9.60
CA GLY A 136 0.74 3.25 -9.52
C GLY A 136 1.62 4.02 -10.48
N LEU A 137 1.63 5.34 -10.37
CA LEU A 137 2.51 6.22 -11.14
C LEU A 137 3.96 6.05 -10.68
N VAL A 138 4.83 5.62 -11.59
CA VAL A 138 6.23 5.25 -11.26
C VAL A 138 6.96 6.36 -10.50
N GLY A 139 6.87 7.61 -10.97
CA GLY A 139 7.53 8.74 -10.32
C GLY A 139 6.99 9.03 -8.92
N ALA A 140 5.68 8.88 -8.72
CA ALA A 140 5.01 9.05 -7.44
C ALA A 140 5.40 7.92 -6.46
N LEU A 141 5.33 6.66 -6.89
CA LEU A 141 5.77 5.49 -6.10
C LEU A 141 7.23 5.62 -5.65
N LEU A 142 8.12 6.09 -6.53
CA LEU A 142 9.54 6.26 -6.21
C LEU A 142 9.77 7.22 -5.04
N VAL A 143 8.94 8.25 -4.88
CA VAL A 143 9.04 9.19 -3.76
C VAL A 143 8.77 8.47 -2.44
N GLY A 144 7.62 7.79 -2.32
CA GLY A 144 7.28 7.06 -1.10
C GLY A 144 8.27 5.95 -0.77
N VAL A 145 8.66 5.16 -1.78
CA VAL A 145 9.62 4.06 -1.61
C VAL A 145 10.99 4.56 -1.19
N ALA A 146 11.47 5.69 -1.74
CA ALA A 146 12.76 6.26 -1.36
C ALA A 146 12.75 6.74 0.10
N GLU A 147 11.67 7.46 0.49
CA GLU A 147 11.50 7.96 1.85
C GLU A 147 11.38 6.81 2.86
N ALA A 148 10.52 5.83 2.59
CA ALA A 148 10.36 4.67 3.46
C ALA A 148 11.68 3.89 3.65
N LYS A 149 12.48 3.74 2.59
CA LYS A 149 13.81 3.13 2.68
C LYS A 149 14.76 3.94 3.56
N ALA A 150 14.77 5.26 3.42
CA ALA A 150 15.62 6.14 4.22
C ALA A 150 15.25 6.05 5.71
N LEU A 151 13.96 6.11 6.03
CA LEU A 151 13.45 6.00 7.40
C LEU A 151 13.73 4.62 8.00
N ALA A 152 13.45 3.55 7.28
CA ALA A 152 13.71 2.19 7.73
C ALA A 152 15.20 1.95 8.00
N TYR A 153 16.07 2.47 7.13
CA TYR A 153 17.53 2.39 7.31
C TYR A 153 18.00 3.19 8.52
N ALA A 154 17.55 4.44 8.67
CA ALA A 154 17.93 5.32 9.75
C ALA A 154 17.48 4.78 11.13
N ALA A 155 16.23 4.32 11.22
CA ALA A 155 15.68 3.75 12.44
C ALA A 155 16.05 2.28 12.68
N LYS A 156 16.76 1.62 11.74
CA LYS A 156 17.09 0.19 11.76
C LYS A 156 15.85 -0.70 11.92
N LYS A 157 14.78 -0.35 11.22
CA LYS A 157 13.50 -1.07 11.23
C LYS A 157 13.34 -1.88 9.93
N PRO A 158 12.58 -2.98 9.96
CA PRO A 158 12.18 -3.69 8.75
C PRO A 158 11.40 -2.78 7.79
N LEU A 159 11.61 -2.98 6.48
CA LEU A 159 10.82 -2.35 5.42
C LEU A 159 9.89 -3.38 4.79
N VAL A 160 8.60 -3.07 4.73
CA VAL A 160 7.56 -3.93 4.17
C VAL A 160 6.98 -3.29 2.91
N GLY A 161 7.05 -4.00 1.79
CA GLY A 161 6.39 -3.58 0.54
C GLY A 161 4.93 -4.02 0.53
N VAL A 162 4.01 -3.09 0.23
CA VAL A 162 2.56 -3.36 0.16
C VAL A 162 2.09 -3.15 -1.27
N HIS A 163 1.27 -4.07 -1.76
CA HIS A 163 0.61 -3.92 -3.05
C HIS A 163 -0.63 -3.02 -2.90
N HIS A 164 -0.78 -2.01 -3.76
CA HIS A 164 -1.85 -1.01 -3.66
C HIS A 164 -3.27 -1.63 -3.57
N ILE A 165 -3.53 -2.66 -4.40
CA ILE A 165 -4.83 -3.34 -4.40
C ILE A 165 -5.04 -4.18 -3.12
N GLU A 166 -4.00 -4.78 -2.56
CA GLU A 166 -4.07 -5.45 -1.24
C GLU A 166 -4.40 -4.45 -0.14
N GLY A 167 -3.87 -3.22 -0.22
CA GLY A 167 -4.24 -2.13 0.69
C GLY A 167 -5.74 -1.84 0.66
N HIS A 168 -6.36 -1.78 -0.53
CA HIS A 168 -7.81 -1.62 -0.66
C HIS A 168 -8.60 -2.79 -0.05
N VAL A 169 -8.14 -4.02 -0.23
CA VAL A 169 -8.77 -5.19 0.40
C VAL A 169 -8.63 -5.11 1.91
N SER A 170 -7.43 -4.83 2.40
CA SER A 170 -7.11 -4.81 3.84
C SER A 170 -7.83 -3.69 4.60
N ALA A 171 -8.20 -2.59 3.94
CA ALA A 171 -8.98 -1.51 4.55
C ALA A 171 -10.31 -2.00 5.12
N ASN A 172 -10.89 -3.06 4.57
CA ASN A 172 -12.14 -3.64 5.10
C ASN A 172 -11.99 -4.21 6.51
N PHE A 173 -10.81 -4.67 6.89
CA PHE A 173 -10.54 -5.19 8.24
C PHE A 173 -10.53 -4.10 9.32
N ILE A 174 -10.34 -2.83 8.93
CA ILE A 174 -10.39 -1.68 9.84
C ILE A 174 -11.85 -1.40 10.22
N GLU A 175 -12.73 -1.34 9.22
CA GLU A 175 -14.16 -1.06 9.42
C GLU A 175 -14.92 -2.28 9.99
N ASN A 176 -14.44 -3.49 9.71
CA ASN A 176 -15.07 -4.74 10.10
C ASN A 176 -14.06 -5.63 10.84
N PRO A 177 -13.82 -5.39 12.13
CA PRO A 177 -12.81 -6.12 12.91
C PRO A 177 -13.05 -7.65 12.98
N ASP A 178 -14.29 -8.07 12.85
CA ASP A 178 -14.69 -9.48 12.89
C ASP A 178 -14.67 -10.16 11.49
N LEU A 179 -14.29 -9.41 10.45
CA LEU A 179 -14.21 -9.97 9.10
C LEU A 179 -13.04 -10.95 9.01
N GLU A 180 -13.34 -12.17 8.59
CA GLU A 180 -12.36 -13.23 8.36
C GLU A 180 -12.53 -13.86 6.97
N PRO A 181 -11.46 -14.29 6.33
CA PRO A 181 -11.53 -15.08 5.12
C PRO A 181 -12.29 -16.42 5.35
N PRO A 182 -12.90 -17.01 4.31
CA PRO A 182 -12.93 -16.50 2.94
C PRO A 182 -14.06 -15.49 2.70
N PHE A 183 -13.78 -14.43 1.93
CA PHE A 183 -14.80 -13.48 1.48
C PHE A 183 -14.51 -12.95 0.07
N MET A 184 -15.50 -12.31 -0.53
CA MET A 184 -15.37 -11.67 -1.84
C MET A 184 -15.37 -10.15 -1.68
N CYS A 185 -14.35 -9.50 -2.24
CA CYS A 185 -14.18 -8.05 -2.21
C CYS A 185 -14.36 -7.48 -3.62
N LEU A 186 -15.27 -6.51 -3.77
CA LEU A 186 -15.43 -5.71 -4.97
C LEU A 186 -14.67 -4.39 -4.80
N ILE A 187 -13.64 -4.19 -5.62
CA ILE A 187 -12.87 -2.94 -5.67
C ILE A 187 -13.37 -2.14 -6.86
N VAL A 188 -13.91 -0.95 -6.61
CA VAL A 188 -14.35 -0.01 -7.64
C VAL A 188 -13.68 1.33 -7.38
N SER A 189 -12.67 1.64 -8.18
CA SER A 189 -11.97 2.92 -8.15
C SER A 189 -12.00 3.56 -9.53
N GLY A 190 -11.64 4.84 -9.64
CA GLY A 190 -11.65 5.55 -10.93
C GLY A 190 -10.78 4.91 -12.00
N GLY A 191 -9.74 4.18 -11.63
CA GLY A 191 -8.81 3.52 -12.54
C GLY A 191 -9.00 2.00 -12.68
N HIS A 192 -9.68 1.33 -11.73
CA HIS A 192 -9.73 -0.13 -11.65
C HIS A 192 -11.10 -0.63 -11.19
N THR A 193 -11.52 -1.77 -11.74
CA THR A 193 -12.65 -2.55 -11.22
C THR A 193 -12.19 -4.00 -11.10
N HIS A 194 -12.12 -4.51 -9.89
CA HIS A 194 -11.71 -5.88 -9.60
C HIS A 194 -12.71 -6.59 -8.70
N LEU A 195 -12.90 -7.87 -8.96
CA LEU A 195 -13.59 -8.77 -8.05
C LEU A 195 -12.56 -9.79 -7.54
N VAL A 196 -12.27 -9.72 -6.24
CA VAL A 196 -11.21 -10.50 -5.59
C VAL A 196 -11.83 -11.47 -4.61
N ILE A 197 -11.37 -12.72 -4.63
CA ILE A 197 -11.70 -13.72 -3.60
C ILE A 197 -10.52 -13.79 -2.65
N VAL A 198 -10.74 -13.39 -1.41
CA VAL A 198 -9.79 -13.52 -0.31
C VAL A 198 -10.03 -14.90 0.31
N LYS A 199 -9.01 -15.76 0.30
CA LYS A 199 -9.16 -17.17 0.74
C LYS A 199 -8.63 -17.41 2.14
N ASP A 200 -7.57 -16.71 2.53
CA ASP A 200 -6.80 -16.81 3.78
C ASP A 200 -6.02 -15.52 4.06
#